data_75427ef0b2fa99fd6708b9379e65fad4
#
_entry.id   75427ef0b2fa99fd6708b9379e65fad4
#
_cell.length_a   1.000
_cell.length_b   1.000
_cell.length_c   1.000
_cell.angle_alpha   90.00
_cell.angle_beta   90.00
_cell.angle_gamma   90.00
#
_symmetry.space_group_name_H-M   'P 1'
#
loop_
_entity.id
_entity.type
_entity.pdbx_description
1 polymer ?
#
loop_
_entity_poly.entity_id
_entity_poly.type
_entity_poly.pdbx_seq_one_letter_code
_entity_poly.pdbx_strand_id
1 'polypeptide(L)'
;MRVAVLGLGIIGSRACARLIDAGWEVACWSRTRRDIPGETASPEEAIQDASIISVYLKDAPAVRHVITRLEGFLQAGQIVLNHATLDLETTMWLAAICHARGCRFLDLPFTGSKIASENGQLIYYVGGDRELAGQLKPYLDVTSKSQLYCGEVGAATVVKLATNLISACTVQAMAEALAIATHHGVSADCLMRAVSENASASVLTGMKFPTMAAGNFETHFSLSNMGKDSRYMLALATAAGLETPAIAAVSKRMEELTAEGLGDLDYSAVVKPYLSS
;
A
#
# COMPACT_ATOMS: atom_id res chain seq x y z
N MET A 1 23.73 -9.93 7.59
CA MET A 1 22.65 -10.48 6.73
C MET A 1 22.39 -9.48 5.61
N ARG A 2 22.44 -9.93 4.37
CA ARG A 2 22.18 -9.10 3.21
C ARG A 2 20.67 -9.06 2.90
N VAL A 3 20.16 -7.88 2.57
CA VAL A 3 18.75 -7.64 2.24
C VAL A 3 18.67 -7.20 0.79
N ALA A 4 17.76 -7.81 0.03
CA ALA A 4 17.36 -7.32 -1.29
C ALA A 4 16.08 -6.48 -1.17
N VAL A 5 16.05 -5.28 -1.76
CA VAL A 5 14.85 -4.43 -1.84
C VAL A 5 14.44 -4.31 -3.30
N LEU A 6 13.29 -4.89 -3.66
CA LEU A 6 12.75 -4.86 -5.02
C LEU A 6 11.62 -3.84 -5.11
N GLY A 7 11.87 -2.75 -5.83
CA GLY A 7 10.94 -1.64 -5.99
C GLY A 7 11.33 -0.41 -5.17
N LEU A 8 11.81 0.63 -5.86
CA LEU A 8 12.28 1.90 -5.27
C LEU A 8 11.29 3.05 -5.52
N GLY A 9 10.00 2.76 -5.33
CA GLY A 9 8.95 3.76 -5.30
C GLY A 9 8.99 4.61 -4.02
N ILE A 10 7.92 5.35 -3.75
CA ILE A 10 7.84 6.26 -2.59
C ILE A 10 8.21 5.57 -1.28
N ILE A 11 7.74 4.36 -1.04
CA ILE A 11 7.96 3.65 0.23
C ILE A 11 9.24 2.81 0.17
N GLY A 12 9.45 2.03 -0.89
CA GLY A 12 10.59 1.13 -0.98
C GLY A 12 11.95 1.85 -0.97
N SER A 13 12.06 3.05 -1.58
CA SER A 13 13.29 3.85 -1.51
C SER A 13 13.61 4.31 -0.08
N ARG A 14 12.59 4.65 0.71
CA ARG A 14 12.73 5.05 2.11
C ARG A 14 13.06 3.87 3.01
N ALA A 15 12.42 2.74 2.79
CA ALA A 15 12.76 1.50 3.48
C ALA A 15 14.22 1.10 3.20
N CYS A 16 14.67 1.22 1.94
CA CYS A 16 16.05 0.97 1.55
C CYS A 16 17.02 1.90 2.30
N ALA A 17 16.78 3.21 2.29
CA ALA A 17 17.62 4.19 3.00
C ALA A 17 17.69 3.89 4.49
N ARG A 18 16.57 3.63 5.15
CA ARG A 18 16.54 3.30 6.58
C ARG A 18 17.31 2.02 6.93
N LEU A 19 17.24 1.01 6.08
CA LEU A 19 18.01 -0.23 6.28
C LEU A 19 19.51 0.03 6.17
N ILE A 20 19.92 0.84 5.19
CA ILE A 20 21.33 1.25 5.03
C ILE A 20 21.79 2.04 6.26
N ASP A 21 21.02 3.02 6.71
CA ASP A 21 21.32 3.86 7.88
C ASP A 21 21.39 3.03 9.18
N ALA A 22 20.62 1.95 9.26
CA ALA A 22 20.65 0.99 10.37
C ALA A 22 21.80 -0.04 10.28
N GLY A 23 22.67 0.08 9.27
CA GLY A 23 23.85 -0.77 9.09
C GLY A 23 23.58 -2.12 8.43
N TRP A 24 22.43 -2.30 7.76
CA TRP A 24 22.19 -3.50 6.96
C TRP A 24 22.96 -3.44 5.63
N GLU A 25 23.47 -4.57 5.18
CA GLU A 25 23.96 -4.70 3.81
C GLU A 25 22.76 -4.80 2.87
N VAL A 26 22.55 -3.78 2.03
CA VAL A 26 21.39 -3.69 1.16
C VAL A 26 21.80 -3.71 -0.30
N ALA A 27 21.21 -4.64 -1.07
CA ALA A 27 21.15 -4.58 -2.53
C ALA A 27 19.74 -4.17 -2.92
N CYS A 28 19.58 -3.27 -3.88
CA CYS A 28 18.26 -2.83 -4.28
C CYS A 28 18.12 -2.72 -5.79
N TRP A 29 16.89 -2.85 -6.26
CA TRP A 29 16.60 -2.76 -7.68
C TRP A 29 15.22 -2.15 -7.94
N SER A 30 15.13 -1.36 -9.02
CA SER A 30 13.86 -0.96 -9.62
C SER A 30 13.97 -0.88 -11.15
N ARG A 31 12.83 -0.98 -11.82
CA ARG A 31 12.74 -0.89 -13.28
C ARG A 31 13.34 0.41 -13.83
N THR A 32 13.11 1.53 -13.14
CA THR A 32 13.72 2.82 -13.45
C THR A 32 14.81 3.08 -12.45
N ARG A 33 16.02 3.25 -12.93
CA ARG A 33 17.20 3.50 -12.12
C ARG A 33 17.05 4.76 -11.27
N ARG A 34 17.54 4.72 -10.03
CA ARG A 34 17.45 5.81 -9.04
C ARG A 34 18.79 6.37 -8.60
N ASP A 35 19.89 5.71 -9.00
CA ASP A 35 21.27 6.05 -8.66
C ASP A 35 21.49 6.20 -7.14
N ILE A 36 20.96 5.24 -6.38
CA ILE A 36 21.10 5.18 -4.92
C ILE A 36 22.11 4.11 -4.51
N PRO A 37 22.69 4.20 -3.29
CA PRO A 37 23.63 3.19 -2.79
C PRO A 37 23.01 1.79 -2.80
N GLY A 38 23.80 0.81 -3.25
CA GLY A 38 23.37 -0.60 -3.31
C GLY A 38 22.47 -0.94 -4.51
N GLU A 39 22.22 0.00 -5.43
CA GLU A 39 21.41 -0.29 -6.61
C GLU A 39 22.16 -1.18 -7.61
N THR A 40 21.50 -2.28 -7.99
CA THR A 40 22.03 -3.29 -8.93
C THR A 40 21.46 -3.09 -10.33
N ALA A 41 22.13 -3.67 -11.34
CA ALA A 41 21.70 -3.56 -12.73
C ALA A 41 20.46 -4.44 -13.02
N SER A 42 20.27 -5.50 -12.24
CA SER A 42 19.16 -6.44 -12.45
C SER A 42 18.58 -6.91 -11.11
N PRO A 43 17.32 -7.39 -11.10
CA PRO A 43 16.73 -7.94 -9.89
C PRO A 43 17.38 -9.27 -9.46
N GLU A 44 17.96 -10.02 -10.39
CA GLU A 44 18.74 -11.23 -10.10
C GLU A 44 19.97 -10.91 -9.26
N GLU A 45 20.73 -9.88 -9.65
CA GLU A 45 21.89 -9.40 -8.87
C GLU A 45 21.47 -8.91 -7.49
N ALA A 46 20.31 -8.28 -7.38
CA ALA A 46 19.82 -7.79 -6.09
C ALA A 46 19.56 -8.94 -5.10
N ILE A 47 18.95 -10.05 -5.56
CA ILE A 47 18.61 -11.19 -4.71
C ILE A 47 19.75 -12.16 -4.49
N GLN A 48 20.83 -12.07 -5.27
CA GLN A 48 22.00 -12.90 -5.12
C GLN A 48 22.57 -12.73 -3.69
N ASP A 49 22.78 -13.83 -3.00
CA ASP A 49 23.28 -13.88 -1.62
C ASP A 49 22.42 -13.12 -0.58
N ALA A 50 21.21 -12.67 -0.94
CA ALA A 50 20.30 -12.04 -0.01
C ALA A 50 19.63 -13.10 0.89
N SER A 51 19.65 -12.86 2.20
CA SER A 51 18.90 -13.68 3.16
C SER A 51 17.41 -13.26 3.23
N ILE A 52 17.13 -11.97 2.99
CA ILE A 52 15.80 -11.37 3.01
C ILE A 52 15.57 -10.67 1.68
N ILE A 53 14.42 -10.91 1.05
CA ILE A 53 13.97 -10.28 -0.19
C ILE A 53 12.69 -9.52 0.09
N SER A 54 12.76 -8.20 0.11
CA SER A 54 11.63 -7.29 0.39
C SER A 54 11.05 -6.72 -0.89
N VAL A 55 9.78 -7.03 -1.15
CA VAL A 55 9.08 -6.69 -2.39
C VAL A 55 8.17 -5.49 -2.18
N TYR A 56 8.57 -4.31 -2.70
CA TYR A 56 7.82 -3.03 -2.67
C TYR A 56 7.32 -2.64 -4.07
N LEU A 57 6.91 -3.61 -4.86
CA LEU A 57 6.42 -3.37 -6.21
C LEU A 57 5.00 -2.77 -6.20
N LYS A 58 4.61 -2.15 -7.31
CA LYS A 58 3.39 -1.32 -7.38
C LYS A 58 2.09 -2.13 -7.26
N ASP A 59 2.00 -3.27 -7.94
CA ASP A 59 0.75 -4.00 -8.17
C ASP A 59 1.00 -5.49 -8.50
N ALA A 60 -0.07 -6.26 -8.61
CA ALA A 60 -0.01 -7.68 -8.93
C ALA A 60 0.68 -7.99 -10.28
N PRO A 61 0.40 -7.28 -11.39
CA PRO A 61 1.13 -7.49 -12.63
C PRO A 61 2.65 -7.29 -12.49
N ALA A 62 3.08 -6.25 -11.75
CA ALA A 62 4.50 -5.99 -11.53
C ALA A 62 5.15 -7.08 -10.67
N VAL A 63 4.47 -7.56 -9.63
CA VAL A 63 4.95 -8.66 -8.78
C VAL A 63 5.05 -9.94 -9.60
N ARG A 64 3.99 -10.31 -10.34
CA ARG A 64 4.01 -11.51 -11.19
C ARG A 64 5.16 -11.45 -12.20
N HIS A 65 5.34 -10.33 -12.89
CA HIS A 65 6.41 -10.15 -13.88
C HIS A 65 7.81 -10.35 -13.26
N VAL A 66 8.09 -9.68 -12.15
CA VAL A 66 9.42 -9.74 -11.51
C VAL A 66 9.65 -11.11 -10.86
N ILE A 67 8.68 -11.67 -10.14
CA ILE A 67 8.86 -12.95 -9.46
C ILE A 67 8.96 -14.11 -10.46
N THR A 68 8.21 -14.12 -11.55
CA THR A 68 8.37 -15.14 -12.61
C THR A 68 9.79 -15.12 -13.19
N ARG A 69 10.35 -13.92 -13.38
CA ARG A 69 11.75 -13.76 -13.83
C ARG A 69 12.75 -14.28 -12.79
N LEU A 70 12.46 -14.07 -11.49
CA LEU A 70 13.34 -14.44 -10.39
C LEU A 70 13.18 -15.88 -9.93
N GLU A 71 12.13 -16.57 -10.32
CA GLU A 71 11.78 -17.90 -9.80
C GLU A 71 12.94 -18.89 -9.84
N GLY A 72 13.70 -18.93 -10.96
CA GLY A 72 14.86 -19.80 -11.13
C GLY A 72 16.08 -19.41 -10.31
N PHE A 73 16.10 -18.22 -9.71
CA PHE A 73 17.21 -17.66 -8.94
C PHE A 73 16.94 -17.68 -7.42
N LEU A 74 15.70 -17.94 -7.02
CA LEU A 74 15.34 -18.08 -5.61
C LEU A 74 16.04 -19.32 -5.01
N GLN A 75 16.60 -19.17 -3.81
CA GLN A 75 17.37 -20.19 -3.13
C GLN A 75 16.68 -20.64 -1.83
N ALA A 76 16.77 -21.93 -1.54
CA ALA A 76 16.23 -22.47 -0.29
C ALA A 76 16.80 -21.75 0.93
N GLY A 77 15.94 -21.43 1.90
CA GLY A 77 16.27 -20.69 3.11
C GLY A 77 16.17 -19.18 3.01
N GLN A 78 16.04 -18.59 1.81
CA GLN A 78 15.73 -17.17 1.68
C GLN A 78 14.33 -16.86 2.25
N ILE A 79 14.15 -15.63 2.72
CA ILE A 79 12.88 -15.13 3.26
C ILE A 79 12.35 -14.06 2.32
N VAL A 80 11.16 -14.27 1.75
CA VAL A 80 10.50 -13.29 0.89
C VAL A 80 9.42 -12.57 1.68
N LEU A 81 9.48 -11.25 1.71
CA LEU A 81 8.56 -10.35 2.39
C LEU A 81 7.78 -9.55 1.35
N ASN A 82 6.48 -9.79 1.23
CA ASN A 82 5.64 -9.02 0.31
C ASN A 82 5.05 -7.80 1.01
N HIS A 83 5.51 -6.61 0.63
CA HIS A 83 4.95 -5.34 1.11
C HIS A 83 3.98 -4.70 0.10
N ALA A 84 3.86 -5.25 -1.11
CA ALA A 84 2.94 -4.75 -2.12
C ALA A 84 1.48 -5.03 -1.73
N THR A 85 0.57 -4.10 -2.01
CA THR A 85 -0.87 -4.37 -1.92
C THR A 85 -1.31 -5.12 -3.17
N LEU A 86 -1.64 -6.38 -2.99
CA LEU A 86 -2.01 -7.33 -4.04
C LEU A 86 -3.48 -7.77 -3.90
N ASP A 87 -4.01 -8.41 -4.94
CA ASP A 87 -5.16 -9.30 -4.79
C ASP A 87 -4.75 -10.59 -4.07
N LEU A 88 -5.74 -11.27 -3.47
CA LEU A 88 -5.50 -12.47 -2.68
C LEU A 88 -4.92 -13.62 -3.53
N GLU A 89 -5.38 -13.76 -4.78
CA GLU A 89 -4.88 -14.81 -5.69
C GLU A 89 -3.37 -14.63 -5.94
N THR A 90 -2.92 -13.41 -6.21
CA THR A 90 -1.49 -13.13 -6.43
C THR A 90 -0.67 -13.32 -5.16
N THR A 91 -1.21 -12.98 -3.98
CA THR A 91 -0.53 -13.24 -2.70
C THR A 91 -0.33 -14.74 -2.49
N MET A 92 -1.37 -15.55 -2.71
CA MET A 92 -1.29 -17.01 -2.57
C MET A 92 -0.37 -17.65 -3.62
N TRP A 93 -0.41 -17.16 -4.86
CA TRP A 93 0.51 -17.59 -5.92
C TRP A 93 1.98 -17.31 -5.54
N LEU A 94 2.28 -16.11 -5.02
CA LEU A 94 3.65 -15.76 -4.60
C LEU A 94 4.13 -16.65 -3.46
N ALA A 95 3.27 -16.93 -2.48
CA ALA A 95 3.57 -17.84 -1.39
C ALA A 95 3.87 -19.27 -1.90
N ALA A 96 3.10 -19.75 -2.89
CA ALA A 96 3.30 -21.08 -3.49
C ALA A 96 4.64 -21.15 -4.23
N ILE A 97 5.04 -20.13 -5.00
CA ILE A 97 6.36 -20.04 -5.64
C ILE A 97 7.47 -20.10 -4.59
N CYS A 98 7.37 -19.30 -3.52
CA CYS A 98 8.36 -19.30 -2.45
C CYS A 98 8.49 -20.69 -1.82
N HIS A 99 7.38 -21.32 -1.49
CA HIS A 99 7.36 -22.66 -0.91
C HIS A 99 8.00 -23.70 -1.84
N ALA A 100 7.65 -23.69 -3.14
CA ALA A 100 8.21 -24.61 -4.14
C ALA A 100 9.74 -24.47 -4.29
N ARG A 101 10.30 -23.32 -3.97
CA ARG A 101 11.74 -23.01 -3.98
C ARG A 101 12.43 -23.18 -2.62
N GLY A 102 11.71 -23.66 -1.61
CA GLY A 102 12.23 -23.81 -0.25
C GLY A 102 12.49 -22.48 0.47
N CYS A 103 11.88 -21.39 -0.01
CA CYS A 103 11.91 -20.09 0.64
C CYS A 103 10.80 -20.00 1.69
N ARG A 104 11.04 -19.19 2.73
CA ARG A 104 10.01 -18.77 3.69
C ARG A 104 9.31 -17.53 3.17
N PHE A 105 8.03 -17.34 3.48
CA PHE A 105 7.24 -16.22 2.99
C PHE A 105 6.43 -15.56 4.11
N LEU A 106 6.37 -14.21 4.10
CA LEU A 106 5.42 -13.43 4.89
C LEU A 106 4.68 -12.44 3.99
N ASP A 107 3.37 -12.36 4.16
CA ASP A 107 2.49 -11.34 3.61
C ASP A 107 2.51 -10.14 4.57
N LEU A 108 3.15 -9.05 4.17
CA LEU A 108 3.47 -7.89 5.01
C LEU A 108 3.03 -6.56 4.39
N PRO A 109 1.80 -6.41 3.90
CA PRO A 109 1.31 -5.11 3.48
C PRO A 109 1.30 -4.15 4.66
N PHE A 110 1.34 -2.85 4.37
CA PHE A 110 1.48 -1.81 5.39
C PHE A 110 0.39 -0.75 5.29
N THR A 111 0.25 0.00 6.38
CA THR A 111 -0.40 1.30 6.39
C THR A 111 0.58 2.37 6.90
N GLY A 112 0.40 3.59 6.40
CA GLY A 112 1.26 4.73 6.68
C GLY A 112 1.53 5.54 5.41
N SER A 113 1.88 6.81 5.62
CA SER A 113 2.17 7.76 4.55
C SER A 113 3.65 7.75 4.17
N LYS A 114 4.00 8.57 3.17
CA LYS A 114 5.38 8.95 2.83
C LYS A 114 6.18 9.35 4.08
N ILE A 115 5.63 10.25 4.91
CA ILE A 115 6.26 10.74 6.14
C ILE A 115 6.44 9.61 7.15
N ALA A 116 5.44 8.75 7.33
CA ALA A 116 5.55 7.59 8.21
C ALA A 116 6.68 6.64 7.77
N SER A 117 6.85 6.44 6.47
CA SER A 117 7.93 5.62 5.91
C SER A 117 9.32 6.23 6.16
N GLU A 118 9.45 7.55 5.98
CA GLU A 118 10.70 8.28 6.27
C GLU A 118 11.14 8.12 7.73
N ASN A 119 10.19 8.10 8.65
CA ASN A 119 10.45 8.03 10.09
C ASN A 119 10.42 6.60 10.68
N GLY A 120 10.30 5.55 9.84
CA GLY A 120 10.17 4.17 10.33
C GLY A 120 8.89 3.93 11.13
N GLN A 121 7.82 4.63 10.81
CA GLN A 121 6.55 4.63 11.53
C GLN A 121 5.44 3.91 10.76
N LEU A 122 5.79 3.06 9.79
CA LEU A 122 4.81 2.20 9.14
C LEU A 122 4.20 1.21 10.16
N ILE A 123 3.01 0.74 9.87
CA ILE A 123 2.40 -0.39 10.58
C ILE A 123 2.28 -1.52 9.58
N TYR A 124 2.93 -2.64 9.85
CA TYR A 124 2.79 -3.84 9.03
C TYR A 124 1.62 -4.69 9.51
N TYR A 125 0.80 -5.15 8.57
CA TYR A 125 -0.10 -6.26 8.78
C TYR A 125 0.69 -7.54 8.47
N VAL A 126 0.62 -8.55 9.34
CA VAL A 126 1.45 -9.76 9.25
C VAL A 126 0.57 -10.97 8.99
N GLY A 127 0.73 -11.58 7.83
CA GLY A 127 0.11 -12.86 7.47
C GLY A 127 1.17 -13.93 7.23
N GLY A 128 1.00 -15.09 7.83
CA GLY A 128 1.90 -16.24 7.72
C GLY A 128 2.51 -16.66 9.05
N ASP A 129 3.69 -17.27 9.01
CA ASP A 129 4.38 -17.82 10.18
C ASP A 129 4.70 -16.75 11.23
N ARG A 130 4.02 -16.83 12.38
CA ARG A 130 4.18 -15.90 13.50
C ARG A 130 5.56 -15.97 14.14
N GLU A 131 6.17 -17.15 14.18
CA GLU A 131 7.50 -17.31 14.73
C GLU A 131 8.54 -16.66 13.83
N LEU A 132 8.42 -16.84 12.50
CA LEU A 132 9.25 -16.16 11.52
C LEU A 132 9.16 -14.63 11.67
N ALA A 133 7.94 -14.09 11.82
CA ALA A 133 7.75 -12.66 12.04
C ALA A 133 8.47 -12.18 13.32
N GLY A 134 8.42 -12.97 14.40
CA GLY A 134 9.16 -12.71 15.63
C GLY A 134 10.68 -12.71 15.44
N GLN A 135 11.20 -13.64 14.66
CA GLN A 135 12.64 -13.71 14.32
C GLN A 135 13.10 -12.50 13.49
N LEU A 136 12.21 -11.95 12.67
CA LEU A 136 12.47 -10.78 11.82
C LEU A 136 12.24 -9.45 12.52
N LYS A 137 11.88 -9.43 13.80
CA LYS A 137 11.63 -8.20 14.53
C LYS A 137 12.75 -7.15 14.40
N PRO A 138 14.06 -7.50 14.50
CA PRO A 138 15.15 -6.53 14.33
C PRO A 138 15.14 -5.85 12.94
N TYR A 139 14.71 -6.56 11.89
CA TYR A 139 14.53 -6.02 10.54
C TYR A 139 13.27 -5.14 10.46
N LEU A 140 12.13 -5.65 10.96
CA LEU A 140 10.84 -4.97 10.85
C LEU A 140 10.82 -3.65 11.63
N ASP A 141 11.46 -3.59 12.79
CA ASP A 141 11.52 -2.39 13.64
C ASP A 141 12.32 -1.23 13.00
N VAL A 142 13.16 -1.50 12.01
CA VAL A 142 13.87 -0.45 11.25
C VAL A 142 12.89 0.39 10.42
N THR A 143 11.88 -0.25 9.85
CA THR A 143 10.97 0.37 8.88
C THR A 143 9.55 0.59 9.39
N SER A 144 9.21 0.04 10.58
CA SER A 144 7.88 0.13 11.16
C SER A 144 7.90 0.38 12.66
N LYS A 145 6.85 1.01 13.18
CA LYS A 145 6.64 1.19 14.62
C LYS A 145 5.92 0.03 15.28
N SER A 146 5.19 -0.76 14.49
CA SER A 146 4.44 -1.91 15.01
C SER A 146 4.09 -2.92 13.93
N GLN A 147 3.87 -4.15 14.34
CA GLN A 147 3.44 -5.25 13.50
C GLN A 147 2.16 -5.85 14.09
N LEU A 148 1.09 -5.90 13.30
CA LEU A 148 -0.20 -6.50 13.67
C LEU A 148 -0.33 -7.86 13.01
N TYR A 149 -0.28 -8.92 13.81
CA TYR A 149 -0.51 -10.28 13.32
C TYR A 149 -1.98 -10.50 12.96
N CYS A 150 -2.25 -10.89 11.72
CA CYS A 150 -3.59 -11.03 11.15
C CYS A 150 -4.03 -12.48 10.99
N GLY A 151 -3.09 -13.42 10.95
CA GLY A 151 -3.39 -14.85 10.72
C GLY A 151 -2.45 -15.48 9.70
N GLU A 152 -2.92 -16.50 9.02
CA GLU A 152 -2.19 -17.20 7.96
C GLU A 152 -1.91 -16.30 6.73
N VAL A 153 -1.11 -16.78 5.79
CA VAL A 153 -0.84 -16.09 4.52
C VAL A 153 -2.15 -15.68 3.84
N GLY A 154 -2.21 -14.43 3.39
CA GLY A 154 -3.40 -13.82 2.79
C GLY A 154 -4.29 -13.07 3.79
N ALA A 155 -4.24 -13.38 5.08
CA ALA A 155 -5.04 -12.65 6.08
C ALA A 155 -4.63 -11.17 6.15
N ALA A 156 -3.34 -10.85 6.04
CA ALA A 156 -2.84 -9.49 6.03
C ALA A 156 -3.28 -8.73 4.76
N THR A 157 -3.25 -9.38 3.60
CA THR A 157 -3.82 -8.84 2.35
C THR A 157 -5.29 -8.49 2.53
N VAL A 158 -6.12 -9.39 3.10
CA VAL A 158 -7.55 -9.13 3.34
C VAL A 158 -7.74 -7.93 4.28
N VAL A 159 -7.01 -7.87 5.40
CA VAL A 159 -7.07 -6.74 6.34
C VAL A 159 -6.66 -5.44 5.66
N LYS A 160 -5.59 -5.45 4.87
CA LYS A 160 -5.13 -4.26 4.11
C LYS A 160 -6.20 -3.78 3.15
N LEU A 161 -6.79 -4.66 2.38
CA LEU A 161 -7.85 -4.31 1.44
C LEU A 161 -9.09 -3.79 2.18
N ALA A 162 -9.51 -4.44 3.28
CA ALA A 162 -10.66 -3.99 4.08
C ALA A 162 -10.45 -2.59 4.68
N THR A 163 -9.26 -2.27 5.20
CA THR A 163 -8.96 -0.93 5.71
C THR A 163 -8.93 0.12 4.60
N ASN A 164 -8.46 -0.24 3.41
CA ASN A 164 -8.48 0.67 2.26
C ASN A 164 -9.91 0.89 1.71
N LEU A 165 -10.80 -0.13 1.79
CA LEU A 165 -12.23 0.05 1.48
C LEU A 165 -12.85 1.13 2.39
N ILE A 166 -12.63 1.03 3.70
CA ILE A 166 -13.15 2.03 4.65
C ILE A 166 -12.63 3.42 4.28
N SER A 167 -11.32 3.53 3.98
CA SER A 167 -10.70 4.81 3.61
C SER A 167 -11.28 5.38 2.31
N ALA A 168 -11.45 4.57 1.28
CA ALA A 168 -11.98 4.98 -0.02
C ALA A 168 -13.42 5.49 0.10
N CYS A 169 -14.30 4.71 0.77
CA CYS A 169 -15.69 5.08 0.98
C CYS A 169 -15.82 6.34 1.85
N THR A 170 -15.02 6.46 2.91
CA THR A 170 -15.02 7.65 3.77
C THR A 170 -14.64 8.90 2.98
N VAL A 171 -13.57 8.84 2.17
CA VAL A 171 -13.11 10.00 1.39
C VAL A 171 -14.11 10.40 0.31
N GLN A 172 -14.79 9.45 -0.33
CA GLN A 172 -15.88 9.76 -1.25
C GLN A 172 -17.06 10.42 -0.52
N ALA A 173 -17.47 9.87 0.63
CA ALA A 173 -18.55 10.48 1.44
C ALA A 173 -18.20 11.90 1.89
N MET A 174 -16.94 12.17 2.25
CA MET A 174 -16.45 13.51 2.59
C MET A 174 -16.57 14.46 1.39
N ALA A 175 -16.20 14.03 0.19
CA ALA A 175 -16.29 14.83 -1.02
C ALA A 175 -17.74 15.23 -1.33
N GLU A 176 -18.67 14.29 -1.22
CA GLU A 176 -20.10 14.53 -1.42
C GLU A 176 -20.69 15.46 -0.34
N ALA A 177 -20.34 15.22 0.93
CA ALA A 177 -20.78 16.08 2.04
C ALA A 177 -20.28 17.53 1.89
N LEU A 178 -19.01 17.70 1.47
CA LEU A 178 -18.45 19.04 1.20
C LEU A 178 -19.19 19.72 0.06
N ALA A 179 -19.44 19.01 -1.03
CA ALA A 179 -20.18 19.54 -2.18
C ALA A 179 -21.60 19.98 -1.79
N ILE A 180 -22.34 19.14 -1.07
CA ILE A 180 -23.70 19.43 -0.61
C ILE A 180 -23.69 20.66 0.32
N ALA A 181 -22.81 20.68 1.33
CA ALA A 181 -22.74 21.77 2.30
C ALA A 181 -22.44 23.12 1.63
N THR A 182 -21.43 23.17 0.76
CA THR A 182 -21.03 24.39 0.06
C THR A 182 -22.08 24.87 -0.91
N HIS A 183 -22.76 23.96 -1.63
CA HIS A 183 -23.89 24.29 -2.53
C HIS A 183 -25.05 24.97 -1.75
N HIS A 184 -25.25 24.60 -0.48
CA HIS A 184 -26.27 25.21 0.39
C HIS A 184 -25.74 26.39 1.21
N GLY A 185 -24.59 26.97 0.86
CA GLY A 185 -24.02 28.15 1.49
C GLY A 185 -23.34 27.90 2.87
N VAL A 186 -23.13 26.63 3.24
CA VAL A 186 -22.38 26.29 4.46
C VAL A 186 -20.89 26.27 4.11
N SER A 187 -20.07 27.01 4.88
CA SER A 187 -18.64 27.01 4.64
C SER A 187 -17.98 25.68 4.94
N ALA A 188 -16.91 25.35 4.22
CA ALA A 188 -16.09 24.16 4.47
C ALA A 188 -15.60 24.11 5.93
N ASP A 189 -15.19 25.26 6.51
CA ASP A 189 -14.74 25.35 7.90
C ASP A 189 -15.84 24.97 8.90
N CYS A 190 -17.09 25.39 8.64
CA CYS A 190 -18.22 25.01 9.48
C CYS A 190 -18.43 23.50 9.46
N LEU A 191 -18.44 22.89 8.26
CA LEU A 191 -18.58 21.44 8.11
C LEU A 191 -17.42 20.69 8.79
N MET A 192 -16.18 21.11 8.58
CA MET A 192 -15.00 20.47 9.19
C MET A 192 -15.07 20.50 10.72
N ARG A 193 -15.47 21.63 11.33
CA ARG A 193 -15.65 21.73 12.79
C ARG A 193 -16.75 20.81 13.26
N ALA A 194 -17.90 20.81 12.58
CA ALA A 194 -19.01 19.93 12.95
C ALA A 194 -18.60 18.43 12.92
N VAL A 195 -17.83 18.01 11.90
CA VAL A 195 -17.33 16.64 11.82
C VAL A 195 -16.30 16.34 12.91
N SER A 196 -15.43 17.31 13.25
CA SER A 196 -14.43 17.11 14.30
C SER A 196 -15.02 16.90 15.70
N GLU A 197 -16.24 17.35 15.92
CA GLU A 197 -16.96 17.28 17.20
C GLU A 197 -17.97 16.13 17.26
N ASN A 198 -18.09 15.31 16.22
CA ASN A 198 -19.02 14.18 16.20
C ASN A 198 -18.35 12.81 16.02
N ALA A 199 -19.15 11.74 16.07
CA ALA A 199 -18.68 10.37 15.98
C ALA A 199 -18.00 10.02 14.63
N SER A 200 -18.13 10.86 13.60
CA SER A 200 -17.45 10.67 12.30
C SER A 200 -16.01 11.21 12.32
N ALA A 201 -15.57 11.83 13.41
CA ALA A 201 -14.20 12.29 13.56
C ALA A 201 -13.20 11.13 13.49
N SER A 202 -12.16 11.30 12.70
CA SER A 202 -11.08 10.33 12.57
C SER A 202 -9.80 11.04 12.13
N VAL A 203 -8.66 10.35 12.27
CA VAL A 203 -7.39 10.84 11.71
C VAL A 203 -7.52 11.09 10.20
N LEU A 204 -8.24 10.21 9.50
CA LEU A 204 -8.46 10.35 8.06
C LEU A 204 -9.26 11.60 7.71
N THR A 205 -10.37 11.86 8.42
CA THR A 205 -11.19 13.07 8.18
C THR A 205 -10.39 14.32 8.47
N GLY A 206 -9.64 14.36 9.57
CA GLY A 206 -8.77 15.49 9.92
C GLY A 206 -7.66 15.76 8.92
N MET A 207 -7.16 14.74 8.22
CA MET A 207 -6.13 14.90 7.18
C MET A 207 -6.71 15.33 5.82
N LYS A 208 -7.84 14.76 5.41
CA LYS A 208 -8.34 14.88 4.03
C LYS A 208 -9.30 16.04 3.82
N PHE A 209 -10.12 16.41 4.78
CA PHE A 209 -11.02 17.56 4.63
C PHE A 209 -10.29 18.86 4.32
N PRO A 210 -9.22 19.26 5.08
CA PRO A 210 -8.49 20.49 4.79
C PRO A 210 -7.89 20.51 3.39
N THR A 211 -7.34 19.37 2.92
CA THR A 211 -6.75 19.29 1.58
C THR A 211 -7.80 19.38 0.48
N MET A 212 -8.98 18.77 0.67
CA MET A 212 -10.12 18.91 -0.25
C MET A 212 -10.62 20.34 -0.33
N ALA A 213 -10.85 20.97 0.83
CA ALA A 213 -11.34 22.34 0.90
C ALA A 213 -10.36 23.37 0.29
N ALA A 214 -9.06 23.11 0.44
CA ALA A 214 -8.00 23.95 -0.13
C ALA A 214 -7.70 23.66 -1.61
N GLY A 215 -8.29 22.60 -2.20
CA GLY A 215 -7.95 22.16 -3.56
C GLY A 215 -6.50 21.66 -3.69
N ASN A 216 -5.89 21.22 -2.59
CA ASN A 216 -4.52 20.67 -2.59
C ASN A 216 -4.55 19.15 -2.70
N PHE A 217 -4.10 18.65 -3.84
CA PHE A 217 -4.09 17.21 -4.17
C PHE A 217 -2.67 16.67 -4.34
N GLU A 218 -1.70 17.20 -3.58
CA GLU A 218 -0.35 16.61 -3.50
C GLU A 218 -0.46 15.14 -3.10
N THR A 219 0.20 14.28 -3.87
CA THR A 219 0.01 12.84 -3.80
C THR A 219 0.68 12.22 -2.59
N HIS A 220 -0.11 11.83 -1.60
CA HIS A 220 0.28 10.93 -0.53
C HIS A 220 -0.06 9.48 -0.86
N PHE A 221 -1.21 9.27 -1.51
CA PHE A 221 -1.64 8.00 -2.09
C PHE A 221 -2.51 8.28 -3.31
N SER A 222 -2.06 7.84 -4.50
CA SER A 222 -2.70 8.25 -5.75
C SER A 222 -4.09 7.67 -5.95
N LEU A 223 -4.94 8.41 -6.66
CA LEU A 223 -6.29 7.99 -7.05
C LEU A 223 -6.27 6.66 -7.81
N SER A 224 -5.33 6.48 -8.74
CA SER A 224 -5.16 5.24 -9.49
C SER A 224 -4.80 4.04 -8.59
N ASN A 225 -3.99 4.26 -7.54
CA ASN A 225 -3.66 3.20 -6.59
C ASN A 225 -4.85 2.84 -5.70
N MET A 226 -5.62 3.82 -5.21
CA MET A 226 -6.82 3.55 -4.43
C MET A 226 -7.88 2.86 -5.29
N GLY A 227 -8.07 3.28 -6.55
CA GLY A 227 -8.94 2.61 -7.51
C GLY A 227 -8.54 1.15 -7.77
N LYS A 228 -7.23 0.88 -7.91
CA LYS A 228 -6.70 -0.48 -8.00
C LYS A 228 -7.05 -1.31 -6.76
N ASP A 229 -6.81 -0.78 -5.56
CA ASP A 229 -7.11 -1.49 -4.32
C ASP A 229 -8.63 -1.73 -4.16
N SER A 230 -9.47 -0.79 -4.62
CA SER A 230 -10.93 -0.94 -4.66
C SER A 230 -11.36 -2.09 -5.59
N ARG A 231 -10.72 -2.25 -6.75
CA ARG A 231 -10.98 -3.39 -7.64
C ARG A 231 -10.58 -4.72 -7.01
N TYR A 232 -9.44 -4.79 -6.31
CA TYR A 232 -9.03 -6.00 -5.58
C TYR A 232 -10.04 -6.36 -4.50
N MET A 233 -10.59 -5.36 -3.81
CA MET A 233 -11.64 -5.57 -2.81
C MET A 233 -12.92 -6.11 -3.45
N LEU A 234 -13.35 -5.55 -4.58
CA LEU A 234 -14.52 -6.04 -5.32
C LEU A 234 -14.34 -7.48 -5.78
N ALA A 235 -13.17 -7.83 -6.31
CA ALA A 235 -12.86 -9.20 -6.70
C ALA A 235 -12.92 -10.15 -5.50
N LEU A 236 -12.38 -9.75 -4.35
CA LEU A 236 -12.42 -10.52 -3.12
C LEU A 236 -13.86 -10.74 -2.62
N ALA A 237 -14.69 -9.68 -2.64
CA ALA A 237 -16.10 -9.75 -2.25
C ALA A 237 -16.89 -10.66 -3.20
N THR A 238 -16.70 -10.52 -4.50
CA THR A 238 -17.34 -11.35 -5.53
C THR A 238 -17.01 -12.82 -5.35
N ALA A 239 -15.74 -13.15 -5.09
CA ALA A 239 -15.30 -14.53 -4.83
C ALA A 239 -15.96 -15.13 -3.57
N ALA A 240 -16.34 -14.29 -2.61
CA ALA A 240 -17.05 -14.68 -1.39
C ALA A 240 -18.59 -14.66 -1.55
N GLY A 241 -19.12 -14.29 -2.71
CA GLY A 241 -20.55 -14.14 -2.94
C GLY A 241 -21.19 -12.96 -2.19
N LEU A 242 -20.39 -11.94 -1.84
CA LEU A 242 -20.84 -10.78 -1.08
C LEU A 242 -21.14 -9.60 -2.01
N GLU A 243 -22.28 -8.95 -1.80
CA GLU A 243 -22.60 -7.66 -2.42
C GLU A 243 -22.03 -6.52 -1.59
N THR A 244 -21.24 -5.64 -2.25
CA THR A 244 -20.57 -4.51 -1.61
C THR A 244 -20.86 -3.20 -2.37
N PRO A 245 -22.11 -2.69 -2.30
CA PRO A 245 -22.56 -1.57 -3.14
C PRO A 245 -21.77 -0.27 -2.92
N ALA A 246 -21.35 0.02 -1.69
CA ALA A 246 -20.59 1.23 -1.39
C ALA A 246 -19.27 1.27 -2.16
N ILE A 247 -18.44 0.23 -2.05
CA ILE A 247 -17.16 0.20 -2.74
C ILE A 247 -17.31 0.02 -4.24
N ALA A 248 -18.41 -0.60 -4.73
CA ALA A 248 -18.67 -0.71 -6.15
C ALA A 248 -18.89 0.67 -6.79
N ALA A 249 -19.68 1.54 -6.16
CA ALA A 249 -19.89 2.91 -6.61
C ALA A 249 -18.59 3.73 -6.56
N VAL A 250 -17.84 3.63 -5.47
CA VAL A 250 -16.57 4.36 -5.29
C VAL A 250 -15.51 3.90 -6.29
N SER A 251 -15.37 2.59 -6.51
CA SER A 251 -14.42 2.04 -7.48
C SER A 251 -14.70 2.55 -8.89
N LYS A 252 -15.98 2.51 -9.33
CA LYS A 252 -16.41 3.06 -10.61
C LYS A 252 -16.05 4.53 -10.74
N ARG A 253 -16.34 5.34 -9.70
CA ARG A 253 -16.03 6.77 -9.71
C ARG A 253 -14.53 7.04 -9.83
N MET A 254 -13.70 6.29 -9.12
CA MET A 254 -12.24 6.41 -9.21
C MET A 254 -11.69 6.00 -10.57
N GLU A 255 -12.30 5.02 -11.24
CA GLU A 255 -11.94 4.63 -12.61
C GLU A 255 -12.27 5.75 -13.62
N GLU A 256 -13.47 6.33 -13.55
CA GLU A 256 -13.87 7.48 -14.38
C GLU A 256 -12.88 8.63 -14.25
N LEU A 257 -12.60 9.06 -13.01
CA LEU A 257 -11.68 10.16 -12.76
C LEU A 257 -10.21 9.85 -13.14
N THR A 258 -9.81 8.59 -13.04
CA THR A 258 -8.49 8.16 -13.52
C THR A 258 -8.42 8.28 -15.05
N ALA A 259 -9.48 7.91 -15.77
CA ALA A 259 -9.57 8.06 -17.22
C ALA A 259 -9.61 9.54 -17.66
N GLU A 260 -10.13 10.43 -16.82
CA GLU A 260 -10.11 11.88 -16.99
C GLU A 260 -8.73 12.52 -16.69
N GLY A 261 -7.70 11.73 -16.37
CA GLY A 261 -6.33 12.20 -16.14
C GLY A 261 -6.01 12.59 -14.69
N LEU A 262 -6.89 12.31 -13.71
CA LEU A 262 -6.67 12.62 -12.30
C LEU A 262 -5.92 11.51 -11.53
N GLY A 263 -5.55 10.43 -12.22
CA GLY A 263 -5.01 9.21 -11.61
C GLY A 263 -3.76 9.40 -10.74
N ASP A 264 -2.91 10.35 -11.08
CA ASP A 264 -1.66 10.63 -10.36
C ASP A 264 -1.83 11.57 -9.16
N LEU A 265 -2.97 12.24 -9.03
CA LEU A 265 -3.30 13.08 -7.88
C LEU A 265 -3.60 12.22 -6.65
N ASP A 266 -3.56 12.83 -5.47
CA ASP A 266 -4.04 12.17 -4.24
C ASP A 266 -5.51 11.74 -4.40
N TYR A 267 -5.89 10.61 -3.82
CA TYR A 267 -7.26 10.08 -3.97
C TYR A 267 -8.35 10.98 -3.37
N SER A 268 -7.99 12.01 -2.57
CA SER A 268 -8.90 13.08 -2.18
C SER A 268 -9.36 13.94 -3.37
N ALA A 269 -8.71 13.84 -4.54
CA ALA A 269 -9.12 14.49 -5.77
C ALA A 269 -10.50 14.03 -6.30
N VAL A 270 -11.13 13.00 -5.69
CA VAL A 270 -12.54 12.64 -5.95
C VAL A 270 -13.50 13.81 -5.72
N VAL A 271 -13.09 14.83 -4.97
CA VAL A 271 -13.88 16.07 -4.77
C VAL A 271 -13.84 17.02 -5.96
N LYS A 272 -12.82 16.96 -6.84
CA LYS A 272 -12.62 17.96 -7.91
C LYS A 272 -13.85 18.23 -8.78
N PRO A 273 -14.61 17.23 -9.24
CA PRO A 273 -15.80 17.48 -10.05
C PRO A 273 -16.85 18.37 -9.38
N TYR A 274 -16.89 18.37 -8.06
CA TYR A 274 -17.83 19.15 -7.26
C TYR A 274 -17.35 20.59 -7.00
N LEU A 275 -16.03 20.86 -7.14
CA LEU A 275 -15.46 22.20 -6.96
C LEU A 275 -15.59 23.08 -8.20
N SER A 276 -15.89 22.49 -9.36
CA SER A 276 -15.98 23.15 -10.66
C SER A 276 -17.42 23.52 -11.05
N SER A 277 -18.39 23.31 -10.15
CA SER A 277 -19.83 23.48 -10.40
C SER A 277 -20.35 24.78 -9.83
#